data_3c922623a726d777cbb85a241c44c214
#
_entry.id   3c922623a726d777cbb85a241c44c214
#
_cell.length_a   1.000
_cell.length_b   1.000
_cell.length_c   1.000
_cell.angle_alpha   90.00
_cell.angle_beta   90.00
_cell.angle_gamma   90.00
#
_symmetry.space_group_name_H-M   'P 1'
#
loop_
_entity.id
_entity.type
_entity.pdbx_description
1 polymer ?
#
loop_
_entity_poly.entity_id
_entity_poly.type
_entity_poly.pdbx_seq_one_letter_code
_entity_poly.pdbx_strand_id
1 'polypeptide(L)'
;MGKLPKEIILYGEGVPEEYIDAIHSYLDDKLGYGTIVRSGYIVYDERAPFVLASLRIRGPHGERREPLPLEIEVEKRGLERRSPPKGVIYDGWEFMRYIRSLLPSHSISRLHILVTTRLLSTEEGGIHHIRAILLGYPCIISTSGLVEGPAKPRKFYLFRRLGNEELYQAIEEDNSLRHDDPRLPLVLRGYALQALFYHATGNPFCKDKGCCLYNAHWQDELIYAQLESPYELCPLHKNLLEELKKGNG
;
A
#
# COMPACT_ATOMS: atom_id res chain seq x y z
N MET A 1 6.84 -11.28 -23.27
CA MET A 1 7.64 -11.27 -22.06
C MET A 1 7.57 -9.86 -21.47
N GLY A 2 7.26 -9.71 -20.20
CA GLY A 2 7.18 -8.38 -19.55
C GLY A 2 8.56 -7.70 -19.52
N LYS A 3 8.56 -6.39 -19.29
CA LYS A 3 9.79 -5.60 -19.13
C LYS A 3 9.75 -4.84 -17.81
N LEU A 4 10.91 -4.65 -17.19
CA LEU A 4 11.03 -3.73 -16.07
C LEU A 4 10.80 -2.29 -16.54
N PRO A 5 10.27 -1.41 -15.69
CA PRO A 5 10.19 0.01 -16.00
C PRO A 5 11.60 0.59 -16.10
N LYS A 6 11.79 1.59 -16.97
CA LYS A 6 13.04 2.35 -17.02
C LYS A 6 13.17 3.32 -15.85
N GLU A 7 12.04 3.70 -15.28
CA GLU A 7 11.97 4.65 -14.18
C GLU A 7 10.89 4.25 -13.18
N ILE A 8 11.22 4.30 -11.89
CA ILE A 8 10.26 4.15 -10.79
C ILE A 8 10.23 5.47 -10.04
N ILE A 9 9.03 6.00 -9.83
CA ILE A 9 8.84 7.25 -9.09
C ILE A 9 8.04 6.93 -7.83
N LEU A 10 8.64 7.21 -6.67
CA LEU A 10 8.08 6.98 -5.35
C LEU A 10 7.50 8.27 -4.79
N TYR A 11 6.30 8.22 -4.25
CA TYR A 11 5.63 9.35 -3.61
C TYR A 11 5.25 8.97 -2.19
N GLY A 12 5.45 9.90 -1.25
CA GLY A 12 4.99 9.76 0.14
C GLY A 12 3.86 10.74 0.45
N GLU A 13 2.79 10.26 1.09
CA GLU A 13 1.71 11.09 1.63
C GLU A 13 1.42 10.70 3.07
N GLY A 14 1.77 11.58 4.00
CA GLY A 14 1.55 11.36 5.43
C GLY A 14 2.45 10.30 6.07
N VAL A 15 3.37 9.72 5.32
CA VAL A 15 4.36 8.76 5.81
C VAL A 15 5.68 9.45 6.13
N PRO A 16 6.48 8.93 7.08
CA PRO A 16 7.84 9.37 7.30
C PRO A 16 8.71 9.27 6.03
N GLU A 17 9.61 10.21 5.84
CA GLU A 17 10.49 10.25 4.66
C GLU A 17 11.39 8.99 4.58
N GLU A 18 11.81 8.48 5.73
CA GLU A 18 12.57 7.24 5.88
C GLU A 18 11.89 5.99 5.27
N TYR A 19 10.54 5.99 5.16
CA TYR A 19 9.83 4.88 4.50
C TYR A 19 10.06 4.91 2.99
N ILE A 20 10.07 6.09 2.40
CA ILE A 20 10.34 6.28 0.96
C ILE A 20 11.80 5.98 0.68
N ASP A 21 12.72 6.44 1.52
CA ASP A 21 14.16 6.18 1.40
C ASP A 21 14.48 4.69 1.51
N ALA A 22 13.80 3.97 2.40
CA ALA A 22 13.97 2.53 2.55
C ALA A 22 13.52 1.74 1.30
N ILE A 23 12.42 2.17 0.67
CA ILE A 23 11.94 1.58 -0.59
C ILE A 23 12.89 1.96 -1.74
N HIS A 24 13.30 3.22 -1.80
CA HIS A 24 14.21 3.74 -2.83
C HIS A 24 15.52 2.96 -2.84
N SER A 25 16.23 2.94 -1.71
CA SER A 25 17.51 2.24 -1.59
C SER A 25 17.38 0.75 -1.90
N TYR A 26 16.30 0.14 -1.41
CA TYR A 26 16.03 -1.27 -1.67
C TYR A 26 15.81 -1.58 -3.17
N LEU A 27 15.00 -0.78 -3.86
CA LEU A 27 14.74 -1.01 -5.28
C LEU A 27 15.95 -0.67 -6.15
N ASP A 28 16.71 0.35 -5.80
CA ASP A 28 17.94 0.73 -6.51
C ASP A 28 18.98 -0.40 -6.42
N ASP A 29 19.26 -0.91 -5.23
CA ASP A 29 20.13 -2.07 -5.02
C ASP A 29 19.64 -3.32 -5.75
N LYS A 30 18.32 -3.55 -5.72
CA LYS A 30 17.70 -4.76 -6.28
C LYS A 30 17.73 -4.77 -7.81
N LEU A 31 17.50 -3.62 -8.45
CA LEU A 31 17.31 -3.52 -9.89
C LEU A 31 18.59 -3.12 -10.63
N GLY A 32 19.51 -2.43 -9.95
CA GLY A 32 20.77 -2.00 -10.54
C GLY A 32 20.58 -0.98 -11.68
N TYR A 33 21.55 -0.91 -12.59
CA TYR A 33 21.64 0.15 -13.62
C TYR A 33 20.52 0.17 -14.68
N GLY A 34 19.67 -0.86 -14.74
CA GLY A 34 18.62 -0.98 -15.76
C GLY A 34 17.36 -0.15 -15.47
N THR A 35 17.18 0.34 -14.24
CA THR A 35 16.02 1.08 -13.79
C THR A 35 16.46 2.25 -12.90
N ILE A 36 15.94 3.44 -13.15
CA ILE A 36 16.21 4.62 -12.33
C ILE A 36 15.10 4.74 -11.29
N VAL A 37 15.47 4.80 -10.00
CA VAL A 37 14.53 5.05 -8.90
C VAL A 37 14.63 6.51 -8.48
N ARG A 38 13.49 7.18 -8.31
CA ARG A 38 13.43 8.58 -7.89
C ARG A 38 12.32 8.80 -6.87
N SER A 39 12.52 9.76 -5.98
CA SER A 39 11.45 10.31 -5.14
C SER A 39 10.76 11.46 -5.86
N GLY A 40 9.44 11.54 -5.74
CA GLY A 40 8.61 12.60 -6.31
C GLY A 40 7.63 13.16 -5.27
N TYR A 41 6.94 14.23 -5.64
CA TYR A 41 5.92 14.86 -4.80
C TYR A 41 4.59 14.90 -5.53
N ILE A 42 3.50 14.58 -4.83
CA ILE A 42 2.16 14.84 -5.32
C ILE A 42 1.85 16.31 -5.09
N VAL A 43 1.61 17.04 -6.17
CA VAL A 43 1.15 18.42 -6.12
C VAL A 43 -0.36 18.42 -6.23
N TYR A 44 -1.01 18.61 -5.10
CA TYR A 44 -2.46 18.72 -5.04
C TYR A 44 -2.93 20.06 -5.59
N ASP A 45 -4.02 20.02 -6.37
CA ASP A 45 -4.68 21.24 -6.86
C ASP A 45 -5.58 21.87 -5.78
N GLU A 46 -6.10 23.06 -6.03
CA GLU A 46 -6.97 23.80 -5.09
C GLU A 46 -8.29 23.07 -4.77
N ARG A 47 -8.72 22.15 -5.64
CA ARG A 47 -9.93 21.34 -5.45
C ARG A 47 -9.70 20.15 -4.53
N ALA A 48 -8.44 19.81 -4.21
CA ALA A 48 -8.09 18.62 -3.45
C ALA A 48 -8.88 18.45 -2.15
N PRO A 49 -9.08 19.49 -1.30
CA PRO A 49 -9.85 19.32 -0.07
C PRO A 49 -11.28 18.84 -0.31
N PHE A 50 -11.96 19.44 -1.30
CA PHE A 50 -13.32 19.06 -1.68
C PHE A 50 -13.36 17.65 -2.27
N VAL A 51 -12.45 17.33 -3.22
CA VAL A 51 -12.40 16.02 -3.85
C VAL A 51 -12.16 14.94 -2.81
N LEU A 52 -11.12 15.08 -1.96
CA LEU A 52 -10.80 14.10 -0.93
C LEU A 52 -11.95 13.91 0.08
N ALA A 53 -12.60 14.96 0.49
CA ALA A 53 -13.79 14.88 1.35
C ALA A 53 -14.95 14.12 0.67
N SER A 54 -15.11 14.27 -0.65
CA SER A 54 -16.14 13.57 -1.43
C SER A 54 -15.85 12.06 -1.57
N LEU A 55 -14.58 11.62 -1.46
CA LEU A 55 -14.18 10.23 -1.57
C LEU A 55 -14.38 9.43 -0.28
N ARG A 56 -14.76 10.08 0.82
CA ARG A 56 -14.98 9.41 2.10
C ARG A 56 -16.15 8.46 2.04
N ILE A 57 -15.94 7.24 2.51
CA ILE A 57 -16.98 6.22 2.69
C ILE A 57 -17.66 6.46 4.03
N ARG A 58 -18.97 6.50 4.04
CA ARG A 58 -19.78 6.75 5.23
C ARG A 58 -20.81 5.64 5.40
N GLY A 59 -21.02 5.25 6.66
CA GLY A 59 -21.97 4.20 6.99
C GLY A 59 -21.59 2.81 6.50
N PRO A 60 -22.32 1.79 6.92
CA PRO A 60 -22.01 0.38 6.64
C PRO A 60 -22.16 0.00 5.17
N HIS A 61 -22.93 0.76 4.40
CA HIS A 61 -23.21 0.48 2.99
C HIS A 61 -22.45 1.39 2.02
N GLY A 62 -21.47 2.16 2.54
CA GLY A 62 -20.63 3.01 1.68
C GLY A 62 -21.36 4.19 1.05
N GLU A 63 -22.36 4.75 1.73
CA GLU A 63 -23.15 5.84 1.22
C GLU A 63 -22.26 7.03 0.84
N ARG A 64 -22.44 7.53 -0.36
CA ARG A 64 -21.81 8.76 -0.84
C ARG A 64 -22.80 9.91 -0.69
N ARG A 65 -22.33 11.00 -0.13
CA ARG A 65 -23.08 12.27 -0.05
C ARG A 65 -22.12 13.43 -0.32
N GLU A 66 -22.67 14.58 -0.61
CA GLU A 66 -21.88 15.81 -0.65
C GLU A 66 -21.11 15.99 0.65
N PRO A 67 -19.81 16.38 0.56
CA PRO A 67 -18.98 16.56 1.73
C PRO A 67 -19.48 17.75 2.57
N LEU A 68 -19.42 17.61 3.88
CA LEU A 68 -19.74 18.70 4.80
C LEU A 68 -18.59 19.72 4.81
N PRO A 69 -18.88 21.03 5.05
CA PRO A 69 -17.84 22.05 5.16
C PRO A 69 -16.72 21.69 6.15
N LEU A 70 -17.07 21.04 7.27
CA LEU A 70 -16.09 20.57 8.25
C LEU A 70 -15.17 19.48 7.68
N GLU A 71 -15.69 18.57 6.87
CA GLU A 71 -14.89 17.50 6.24
C GLU A 71 -13.90 18.09 5.25
N ILE A 72 -14.32 19.10 4.48
CA ILE A 72 -13.45 19.80 3.53
C ILE A 72 -12.32 20.53 4.30
N GLU A 73 -12.66 21.20 5.39
CA GLU A 73 -11.67 21.88 6.23
C GLU A 73 -10.68 20.91 6.88
N VAL A 74 -11.14 19.73 7.30
CA VAL A 74 -10.28 18.68 7.85
C VAL A 74 -9.28 18.16 6.78
N GLU A 75 -9.75 17.94 5.52
CA GLU A 75 -8.85 17.56 4.43
C GLU A 75 -7.85 18.68 4.11
N LYS A 76 -8.30 19.92 4.06
CA LYS A 76 -7.43 21.08 3.82
C LYS A 76 -6.29 21.14 4.84
N ARG A 77 -6.62 21.05 6.14
CA ARG A 77 -5.62 21.01 7.22
C ARG A 77 -4.69 19.79 7.12
N GLY A 78 -5.24 18.64 6.69
CA GLY A 78 -4.46 17.43 6.45
C GLY A 78 -3.40 17.63 5.38
N LEU A 79 -3.76 18.26 4.26
CA LEU A 79 -2.85 18.59 3.17
C LEU A 79 -1.80 19.62 3.60
N GLU A 80 -2.19 20.70 4.29
CA GLU A 80 -1.28 21.74 4.79
C GLU A 80 -0.24 21.15 5.76
N ARG A 81 -0.62 20.20 6.61
CA ARG A 81 0.24 19.55 7.60
C ARG A 81 0.96 18.32 7.05
N ARG A 82 0.73 17.95 5.79
CA ARG A 82 1.18 16.69 5.19
C ARG A 82 0.81 15.46 6.03
N SER A 83 -0.33 15.51 6.69
CA SER A 83 -0.82 14.45 7.58
C SER A 83 -2.30 14.19 7.30
N PRO A 84 -2.63 13.20 6.48
CA PRO A 84 -4.01 12.81 6.19
C PRO A 84 -4.82 12.52 7.46
N PRO A 85 -6.13 12.78 7.46
CA PRO A 85 -7.00 12.47 8.60
C PRO A 85 -6.99 10.99 8.94
N LYS A 86 -6.83 10.66 10.23
CA LYS A 86 -6.88 9.29 10.75
C LYS A 86 -8.32 8.82 10.91
N GLY A 87 -8.57 7.50 10.78
CA GLY A 87 -9.88 6.89 11.01
C GLY A 87 -10.91 7.18 9.92
N VAL A 88 -10.50 7.72 8.79
CA VAL A 88 -11.35 7.98 7.61
C VAL A 88 -11.06 6.94 6.54
N ILE A 89 -12.10 6.27 6.04
CA ILE A 89 -12.01 5.32 4.93
C ILE A 89 -12.36 6.06 3.63
N TYR A 90 -11.54 5.87 2.60
CA TYR A 90 -11.73 6.46 1.28
C TYR A 90 -12.02 5.39 0.24
N ASP A 91 -12.83 5.72 -0.77
CA ASP A 91 -12.97 4.89 -1.97
C ASP A 91 -11.64 4.83 -2.71
N GLY A 92 -11.04 3.64 -2.72
CA GLY A 92 -9.70 3.43 -3.26
C GLY A 92 -9.61 3.62 -4.77
N TRP A 93 -10.66 3.23 -5.53
CA TRP A 93 -10.67 3.41 -6.98
C TRP A 93 -10.81 4.87 -7.38
N GLU A 94 -11.68 5.61 -6.71
CA GLU A 94 -11.84 7.04 -6.94
C GLU A 94 -10.60 7.82 -6.50
N PHE A 95 -9.99 7.43 -5.35
CA PHE A 95 -8.73 8.00 -4.90
C PHE A 95 -7.62 7.78 -5.93
N MET A 96 -7.45 6.55 -6.43
CA MET A 96 -6.48 6.25 -7.48
C MET A 96 -6.74 7.08 -8.74
N ARG A 97 -8.01 7.23 -9.16
CA ARG A 97 -8.39 8.04 -10.32
C ARG A 97 -8.03 9.51 -10.13
N TYR A 98 -8.28 10.04 -8.94
CA TYR A 98 -7.90 11.40 -8.61
C TYR A 98 -6.38 11.60 -8.64
N ILE A 99 -5.61 10.76 -7.94
CA ILE A 99 -4.14 10.82 -7.97
C ILE A 99 -3.61 10.70 -9.40
N ARG A 100 -4.18 9.79 -10.20
CA ARG A 100 -3.84 9.66 -11.62
C ARG A 100 -3.99 10.98 -12.39
N SER A 101 -5.00 11.78 -12.09
CA SER A 101 -5.22 13.07 -12.76
C SER A 101 -4.17 14.13 -12.42
N LEU A 102 -3.46 13.96 -11.31
CA LEU A 102 -2.37 14.83 -10.85
C LEU A 102 -0.99 14.41 -11.37
N LEU A 103 -0.87 13.19 -11.91
CA LEU A 103 0.38 12.64 -12.41
C LEU A 103 0.55 12.86 -13.93
N PRO A 104 1.80 12.83 -14.44
CA PRO A 104 2.05 12.78 -15.87
C PRO A 104 1.30 11.64 -16.55
N SER A 105 1.11 11.71 -17.85
CA SER A 105 0.45 10.66 -18.63
C SER A 105 1.12 9.30 -18.41
N HIS A 106 0.28 8.26 -18.36
CA HIS A 106 0.74 6.87 -18.21
C HIS A 106 1.76 6.51 -19.30
N SER A 107 2.84 5.85 -18.86
CA SER A 107 3.83 5.25 -19.76
C SER A 107 4.23 3.88 -19.23
N ILE A 108 4.26 2.89 -20.09
CA ILE A 108 4.72 1.54 -19.74
C ILE A 108 6.20 1.51 -19.29
N SER A 109 6.95 2.55 -19.63
CA SER A 109 8.35 2.68 -19.18
C SER A 109 8.49 3.27 -17.78
N ARG A 110 7.39 3.68 -17.13
CA ARG A 110 7.39 4.31 -15.80
C ARG A 110 6.43 3.60 -14.87
N LEU A 111 6.92 3.27 -13.69
CA LEU A 111 6.11 2.81 -12.58
C LEU A 111 6.00 3.93 -11.54
N HIS A 112 4.77 4.30 -11.20
CA HIS A 112 4.49 5.26 -10.13
C HIS A 112 3.94 4.50 -8.92
N ILE A 113 4.56 4.70 -7.75
CA ILE A 113 4.14 4.10 -6.48
C ILE A 113 3.88 5.21 -5.48
N LEU A 114 2.66 5.32 -5.00
CA LEU A 114 2.30 6.19 -3.89
C LEU A 114 2.20 5.38 -2.60
N VAL A 115 2.93 5.77 -1.57
CA VAL A 115 2.78 5.27 -0.19
C VAL A 115 2.01 6.29 0.61
N THR A 116 0.88 5.90 1.19
CA THR A 116 0.00 6.81 1.93
C THR A 116 -0.45 6.24 3.26
N THR A 117 -0.74 7.11 4.23
CA THR A 117 -1.42 6.73 5.47
C THR A 117 -2.94 6.68 5.34
N ARG A 118 -3.53 7.05 4.19
CA ARG A 118 -4.99 6.97 4.00
C ARG A 118 -5.46 5.53 4.03
N LEU A 119 -6.53 5.26 4.75
CA LEU A 119 -7.19 3.96 4.76
C LEU A 119 -8.09 3.84 3.53
N LEU A 120 -7.73 2.94 2.62
CA LEU A 120 -8.41 2.78 1.34
C LEU A 120 -9.26 1.51 1.35
N SER A 121 -10.44 1.58 0.75
CA SER A 121 -11.26 0.38 0.52
C SER A 121 -11.81 0.33 -0.91
N THR A 122 -12.13 -0.88 -1.35
CA THR A 122 -12.84 -1.13 -2.61
C THR A 122 -14.11 -1.90 -2.34
N GLU A 123 -15.15 -1.62 -3.09
CA GLU A 123 -16.41 -2.35 -3.01
C GLU A 123 -16.36 -3.59 -3.92
N GLU A 124 -16.72 -4.74 -3.36
CA GLU A 124 -16.92 -6.00 -4.09
C GLU A 124 -18.19 -6.68 -3.58
N GLY A 125 -19.19 -6.86 -4.45
CA GLY A 125 -20.44 -7.51 -4.09
C GLY A 125 -21.24 -6.83 -2.98
N GLY A 126 -21.21 -5.49 -2.90
CA GLY A 126 -21.90 -4.70 -1.88
C GLY A 126 -21.15 -4.62 -0.55
N ILE A 127 -19.92 -5.13 -0.47
CA ILE A 127 -19.10 -5.12 0.74
C ILE A 127 -17.83 -4.31 0.48
N HIS A 128 -17.47 -3.46 1.44
CA HIS A 128 -16.22 -2.71 1.42
C HIS A 128 -15.08 -3.51 2.02
N HIS A 129 -14.02 -3.72 1.23
CA HIS A 129 -12.80 -4.41 1.63
C HIS A 129 -11.66 -3.43 1.78
N ILE A 130 -11.04 -3.38 2.95
CA ILE A 130 -9.82 -2.59 3.17
C ILE A 130 -8.68 -3.17 2.33
N ARG A 131 -7.91 -2.29 1.71
CA ARG A 131 -6.81 -2.65 0.82
C ARG A 131 -5.46 -2.15 1.34
N ALA A 132 -4.52 -3.07 1.44
CA ALA A 132 -3.11 -2.74 1.70
C ALA A 132 -2.42 -2.18 0.45
N ILE A 133 -2.81 -2.69 -0.72
CA ILE A 133 -2.30 -2.24 -2.01
C ILE A 133 -3.43 -2.15 -3.04
N LEU A 134 -3.39 -1.11 -3.85
CA LEU A 134 -4.16 -0.96 -5.08
C LEU A 134 -3.21 -1.00 -6.27
N LEU A 135 -3.43 -1.96 -7.15
CA LEU A 135 -2.58 -2.18 -8.31
C LEU A 135 -3.21 -1.50 -9.54
N GLY A 136 -2.48 -0.59 -10.14
CA GLY A 136 -2.97 0.21 -11.26
C GLY A 136 -1.99 1.31 -11.64
N TYR A 137 -2.52 2.43 -12.10
CA TYR A 137 -1.76 3.64 -12.37
C TYR A 137 -2.36 4.82 -11.60
N PRO A 138 -1.62 5.31 -10.57
CA PRO A 138 -0.42 4.69 -9.95
C PRO A 138 -0.75 3.42 -9.17
N CYS A 139 0.28 2.63 -8.80
CA CYS A 139 0.14 1.68 -7.70
C CYS A 139 0.09 2.45 -6.37
N ILE A 140 -0.80 2.07 -5.45
CA ILE A 140 -0.94 2.77 -4.17
C ILE A 140 -0.80 1.76 -3.04
N ILE A 141 0.13 2.02 -2.11
CA ILE A 141 0.34 1.21 -0.90
C ILE A 141 -0.15 2.01 0.29
N SER A 142 -1.11 1.46 1.03
CA SER A 142 -1.66 2.09 2.22
C SER A 142 -1.04 1.48 3.47
N THR A 143 -0.30 2.28 4.26
CA THR A 143 0.26 1.82 5.54
C THR A 143 -0.84 1.51 6.55
N SER A 144 -1.92 2.31 6.59
CA SER A 144 -3.11 1.98 7.38
C SER A 144 -3.80 0.71 6.86
N GLY A 145 -3.81 0.50 5.55
CA GLY A 145 -4.32 -0.72 4.94
C GLY A 145 -3.50 -1.97 5.28
N LEU A 146 -2.18 -1.83 5.50
CA LEU A 146 -1.33 -2.93 5.99
C LEU A 146 -1.69 -3.36 7.42
N VAL A 147 -2.11 -2.41 8.24
CA VAL A 147 -2.50 -2.65 9.64
C VAL A 147 -3.93 -3.16 9.76
N GLU A 148 -4.87 -2.57 9.01
CA GLU A 148 -6.31 -2.79 9.14
C GLU A 148 -6.88 -3.81 8.13
N GLY A 149 -6.20 -4.04 7.01
CA GLY A 149 -6.70 -4.88 5.92
C GLY A 149 -6.61 -6.38 6.23
N PRO A 150 -5.41 -6.94 6.50
CA PRO A 150 -5.29 -8.34 6.83
C PRO A 150 -5.91 -8.64 8.19
N ALA A 151 -6.70 -9.71 8.25
CA ALA A 151 -7.38 -10.10 9.49
C ALA A 151 -6.37 -10.43 10.60
N LYS A 152 -6.72 -10.07 11.83
CA LYS A 152 -5.97 -10.50 13.01
C LYS A 152 -6.07 -12.02 13.18
N PRO A 153 -5.12 -12.67 13.87
CA PRO A 153 -5.18 -14.11 14.14
C PRO A 153 -6.50 -14.52 14.81
N ARG A 154 -7.04 -15.70 14.48
CA ARG A 154 -8.32 -16.17 15.04
C ARG A 154 -8.38 -16.15 16.57
N LYS A 155 -7.24 -16.41 17.23
CA LYS A 155 -7.12 -16.35 18.70
C LYS A 155 -7.41 -14.95 19.24
N PHE A 156 -7.01 -13.89 18.53
CA PHE A 156 -7.31 -12.50 18.88
C PHE A 156 -8.83 -12.29 19.06
N TYR A 157 -9.62 -12.68 18.06
CA TYR A 157 -11.08 -12.53 18.11
C TYR A 157 -11.72 -13.39 19.21
N LEU A 158 -11.17 -14.59 19.45
CA LEU A 158 -11.65 -15.47 20.52
C LEU A 158 -11.44 -14.83 21.89
N PHE A 159 -10.22 -14.36 22.21
CA PHE A 159 -9.92 -13.76 23.50
C PHE A 159 -10.61 -12.41 23.69
N ARG A 160 -10.73 -11.62 22.62
CA ARG A 160 -11.52 -10.39 22.64
C ARG A 160 -12.99 -10.69 22.98
N ARG A 161 -13.58 -11.73 22.39
CA ARG A 161 -14.97 -12.16 22.68
C ARG A 161 -15.14 -12.67 24.12
N LEU A 162 -14.10 -13.28 24.69
CA LEU A 162 -14.09 -13.75 26.07
C LEU A 162 -13.76 -12.63 27.08
N GLY A 163 -13.53 -11.40 26.65
CA GLY A 163 -13.20 -10.26 27.51
C GLY A 163 -11.80 -10.34 28.15
N ASN A 164 -10.92 -11.20 27.62
CA ASN A 164 -9.56 -11.36 28.16
C ASN A 164 -8.61 -10.36 27.47
N GLU A 165 -8.56 -9.15 28.04
CA GLU A 165 -7.86 -8.02 27.46
C GLU A 165 -6.35 -8.24 27.36
N GLU A 166 -5.72 -8.78 28.38
CA GLU A 166 -4.28 -9.05 28.41
C GLU A 166 -3.85 -10.03 27.30
N LEU A 167 -4.62 -11.09 27.08
CA LEU A 167 -4.28 -12.09 26.06
C LEU A 167 -4.50 -11.59 24.63
N TYR A 168 -5.55 -10.83 24.34
CA TYR A 168 -5.71 -10.34 22.99
C TYR A 168 -4.73 -9.20 22.65
N GLN A 169 -4.36 -8.36 23.66
CA GLN A 169 -3.31 -7.34 23.48
C GLN A 169 -1.95 -7.99 23.23
N ALA A 170 -1.57 -9.02 23.98
CA ALA A 170 -0.33 -9.76 23.76
C ALA A 170 -0.26 -10.39 22.35
N ILE A 171 -1.38 -10.96 21.86
CA ILE A 171 -1.46 -11.51 20.50
C ILE A 171 -1.34 -10.41 19.44
N GLU A 172 -1.92 -9.25 19.69
CA GLU A 172 -1.83 -8.11 18.78
C GLU A 172 -0.40 -7.57 18.70
N GLU A 173 0.31 -7.52 19.82
CA GLU A 173 1.69 -7.05 19.88
C GLU A 173 2.67 -7.97 19.14
N ASP A 174 2.53 -9.27 19.33
CA ASP A 174 3.47 -10.26 18.75
C ASP A 174 3.21 -10.57 17.28
N ASN A 175 1.94 -10.59 16.86
CA ASN A 175 1.54 -11.18 15.58
C ASN A 175 0.77 -10.20 14.66
N SER A 176 0.88 -8.90 14.89
CA SER A 176 0.21 -7.90 14.06
C SER A 176 1.06 -6.67 13.88
N LEU A 177 0.88 -5.98 12.75
CA LEU A 177 1.46 -4.65 12.54
C LEU A 177 0.64 -3.59 13.27
N ARG A 178 1.32 -2.51 13.68
CA ARG A 178 0.73 -1.29 14.26
C ARG A 178 1.03 -0.09 13.39
N HIS A 179 0.26 1.00 13.57
CA HIS A 179 0.42 2.21 12.74
C HIS A 179 1.83 2.83 12.82
N ASP A 180 2.49 2.72 13.95
CA ASP A 180 3.86 3.24 14.17
C ASP A 180 4.88 2.09 14.30
N ASP A 181 4.62 0.95 13.65
CA ASP A 181 5.47 -0.24 13.75
C ASP A 181 6.81 -0.01 13.04
N PRO A 182 7.94 -0.20 13.73
CA PRO A 182 9.27 -0.02 13.14
C PRO A 182 9.59 -1.01 12.01
N ARG A 183 8.80 -2.07 11.86
CA ARG A 183 8.94 -3.07 10.78
C ARG A 183 8.28 -2.62 9.47
N LEU A 184 7.43 -1.58 9.47
CA LEU A 184 6.73 -1.10 8.28
C LEU A 184 7.65 -0.80 7.09
N PRO A 185 8.83 -0.16 7.24
CA PRO A 185 9.73 0.05 6.10
C PRO A 185 10.18 -1.25 5.42
N LEU A 186 10.36 -2.32 6.18
CA LEU A 186 10.72 -3.64 5.62
C LEU A 186 9.54 -4.26 4.87
N VAL A 187 8.34 -4.19 5.43
CA VAL A 187 7.10 -4.67 4.79
C VAL A 187 6.84 -3.93 3.48
N LEU A 188 7.04 -2.62 3.47
CA LEU A 188 6.83 -1.78 2.28
C LEU A 188 7.71 -2.19 1.08
N ARG A 189 8.91 -2.75 1.32
CA ARG A 189 9.79 -3.28 0.26
C ARG A 189 9.11 -4.41 -0.52
N GLY A 190 8.49 -5.35 0.18
CA GLY A 190 7.79 -6.46 -0.47
C GLY A 190 6.54 -6.00 -1.25
N TYR A 191 5.80 -5.02 -0.72
CA TYR A 191 4.67 -4.43 -1.42
C TYR A 191 5.11 -3.59 -2.65
N ALA A 192 6.28 -2.95 -2.58
CA ALA A 192 6.88 -2.29 -3.75
C ALA A 192 7.28 -3.31 -4.83
N LEU A 193 7.76 -4.51 -4.43
CA LEU A 193 7.97 -5.61 -5.37
C LEU A 193 6.65 -6.13 -5.99
N GLN A 194 5.57 -6.23 -5.22
CA GLN A 194 4.25 -6.58 -5.79
C GLN A 194 3.83 -5.57 -6.87
N ALA A 195 4.01 -4.27 -6.63
CA ALA A 195 3.76 -3.23 -7.63
C ALA A 195 4.66 -3.38 -8.87
N LEU A 196 5.94 -3.70 -8.68
CA LEU A 196 6.91 -3.94 -9.76
C LEU A 196 6.52 -5.16 -10.61
N PHE A 197 6.21 -6.29 -9.96
CA PHE A 197 5.80 -7.51 -10.67
C PHE A 197 4.47 -7.32 -11.40
N TYR A 198 3.51 -6.60 -10.80
CA TYR A 198 2.28 -6.22 -11.49
C TYR A 198 2.58 -5.41 -12.75
N HIS A 199 3.41 -4.39 -12.65
CA HIS A 199 3.78 -3.54 -13.78
C HIS A 199 4.47 -4.34 -14.89
N ALA A 200 5.41 -5.21 -14.53
CA ALA A 200 6.21 -5.98 -15.49
C ALA A 200 5.48 -7.16 -16.12
N THR A 201 4.57 -7.79 -15.39
CA THR A 201 4.00 -9.10 -15.78
C THR A 201 2.47 -9.15 -15.77
N GLY A 202 1.81 -8.18 -15.17
CA GLY A 202 0.37 -8.20 -14.90
C GLY A 202 -0.03 -9.10 -13.72
N ASN A 203 0.92 -9.85 -13.13
CA ASN A 203 0.67 -10.77 -12.01
C ASN A 203 1.52 -10.37 -10.79
N PRO A 204 0.91 -9.77 -9.75
CA PRO A 204 1.64 -9.29 -8.58
C PRO A 204 1.85 -10.35 -7.50
N PHE A 205 1.10 -11.47 -7.54
CA PHE A 205 0.97 -12.38 -6.40
C PHE A 205 1.60 -13.74 -6.61
N CYS A 206 2.07 -14.32 -5.50
CA CYS A 206 2.59 -15.66 -5.40
C CYS A 206 1.67 -16.55 -4.55
N LYS A 207 1.67 -17.87 -4.83
CA LYS A 207 0.97 -18.87 -4.00
C LYS A 207 1.85 -19.41 -2.87
N ASP A 208 3.16 -19.20 -2.93
CA ASP A 208 4.10 -19.61 -1.90
C ASP A 208 4.04 -18.63 -0.73
N LYS A 209 3.67 -19.12 0.46
CA LYS A 209 3.50 -18.32 1.68
C LYS A 209 4.79 -17.65 2.18
N GLY A 210 5.97 -18.20 1.83
CA GLY A 210 7.25 -17.60 2.18
C GLY A 210 7.74 -16.55 1.20
N CYS A 211 7.08 -16.37 0.05
CA CYS A 211 7.44 -15.35 -0.91
C CYS A 211 6.85 -13.99 -0.51
N CYS A 212 7.62 -12.91 -0.55
CA CYS A 212 7.12 -11.55 -0.24
C CYS A 212 6.01 -11.07 -1.19
N LEU A 213 5.82 -11.76 -2.32
CA LEU A 213 4.68 -11.55 -3.23
C LEU A 213 3.43 -12.31 -2.80
N TYR A 214 3.44 -13.02 -1.67
CA TYR A 214 2.25 -13.72 -1.19
C TYR A 214 1.12 -12.74 -0.86
N ASN A 215 -0.09 -13.06 -1.33
CA ASN A 215 -1.28 -12.27 -1.04
C ASN A 215 -1.85 -12.65 0.33
N ALA A 216 -1.27 -12.10 1.38
CA ALA A 216 -1.65 -12.39 2.75
C ALA A 216 -3.03 -11.83 3.09
N HIS A 217 -3.89 -12.67 3.67
CA HIS A 217 -5.21 -12.29 4.18
C HIS A 217 -5.25 -12.17 5.71
N TRP A 218 -4.21 -12.64 6.38
CA TRP A 218 -4.05 -12.61 7.83
C TRP A 218 -2.77 -11.89 8.21
N GLN A 219 -2.74 -11.26 9.37
CA GLN A 219 -1.56 -10.53 9.87
C GLN A 219 -0.35 -11.45 10.07
N ASP A 220 -0.56 -12.66 10.60
CA ASP A 220 0.50 -13.65 10.75
C ASP A 220 1.06 -14.14 9.40
N GLU A 221 0.24 -14.30 8.37
CA GLU A 221 0.70 -14.59 7.02
C GLU A 221 1.51 -13.44 6.43
N LEU A 222 1.08 -12.19 6.66
CA LEU A 222 1.81 -11.00 6.21
C LEU A 222 3.18 -10.93 6.89
N ILE A 223 3.22 -11.05 8.22
CA ILE A 223 4.47 -11.01 8.99
C ILE A 223 5.40 -12.12 8.54
N TYR A 224 4.89 -13.35 8.40
CA TYR A 224 5.70 -14.46 7.90
C TYR A 224 6.29 -14.18 6.52
N ALA A 225 5.47 -13.81 5.54
CA ALA A 225 5.91 -13.58 4.17
C ALA A 225 6.89 -12.41 4.02
N GLN A 226 6.72 -11.36 4.82
CA GLN A 226 7.48 -10.13 4.67
C GLN A 226 8.72 -10.03 5.57
N LEU A 227 8.72 -10.73 6.73
CA LEU A 227 9.72 -10.49 7.78
C LEU A 227 10.41 -11.76 8.28
N GLU A 228 9.73 -12.91 8.29
CA GLU A 228 10.21 -14.12 8.96
C GLU A 228 10.62 -15.24 7.99
N SER A 229 10.20 -15.16 6.76
CA SER A 229 10.53 -16.17 5.74
C SER A 229 12.04 -16.28 5.56
N PRO A 230 12.59 -17.51 5.37
CA PRO A 230 14.02 -17.72 5.12
C PRO A 230 14.50 -17.18 3.76
N TYR A 231 13.59 -16.73 2.92
CA TYR A 231 13.88 -16.12 1.62
C TYR A 231 12.85 -15.01 1.31
N GLU A 232 13.29 -14.02 0.58
CA GLU A 232 12.44 -12.91 0.14
C GLU A 232 11.57 -13.30 -1.06
N LEU A 233 12.19 -13.87 -2.11
CA LEU A 233 11.49 -14.35 -3.29
C LEU A 233 11.67 -15.87 -3.41
N CYS A 234 10.59 -16.58 -3.71
CA CYS A 234 10.69 -18.00 -4.04
C CYS A 234 11.55 -18.21 -5.31
N PRO A 235 12.06 -19.43 -5.56
CA PRO A 235 12.92 -19.70 -6.72
C PRO A 235 12.32 -19.26 -8.06
N LEU A 236 10.99 -19.41 -8.22
CA LEU A 236 10.29 -18.99 -9.43
C LEU A 236 10.40 -17.47 -9.65
N HIS A 237 10.06 -16.67 -8.63
CA HIS A 237 10.05 -15.20 -8.76
C HIS A 237 11.45 -14.61 -8.74
N LYS A 238 12.42 -15.27 -8.06
CA LYS A 238 13.83 -14.89 -8.15
C LYS A 238 14.36 -15.05 -9.59
N ASN A 239 14.12 -16.20 -10.22
CA ASN A 239 14.50 -16.44 -11.60
C ASN A 239 13.82 -15.48 -12.56
N LEU A 240 12.51 -15.25 -12.38
CA LEU A 240 11.75 -14.32 -13.20
C LEU A 240 12.29 -12.88 -13.11
N LEU A 241 12.66 -12.41 -11.92
CA LEU A 241 13.26 -11.10 -11.75
C LEU A 241 14.60 -10.99 -12.50
N GLU A 242 15.46 -12.02 -12.44
CA GLU A 242 16.74 -12.05 -13.16
C GLU A 242 16.54 -12.07 -14.69
N GLU A 243 15.51 -12.76 -15.18
CA GLU A 243 15.15 -12.73 -16.61
C GLU A 243 14.68 -11.33 -17.04
N LEU A 244 13.83 -10.69 -16.22
CA LEU A 244 13.35 -9.33 -16.48
C LEU A 244 14.50 -8.31 -16.53
N LYS A 245 15.50 -8.45 -15.66
CA LYS A 245 16.71 -7.62 -15.68
C LYS A 245 17.50 -7.77 -16.97
N LYS A 246 17.70 -9.02 -17.44
CA LYS A 246 18.42 -9.30 -18.70
C LYS A 246 17.70 -8.73 -19.92
N GLY A 247 16.37 -8.67 -19.89
CA GLY A 247 15.56 -8.12 -20.99
C GLY A 247 15.53 -6.59 -21.08
N ASN A 248 16.15 -5.89 -20.12
CA ASN A 248 16.25 -4.42 -20.06
C ASN A 248 17.62 -3.88 -20.52
N GLY A 249 18.59 -4.77 -20.82
CA GLY A 249 19.93 -4.41 -21.30
C GLY A 249 19.99 -4.20 -22.82
#